data_f77d345633d430b5b92733d0b0dae9aa
#
_entry.id   f77d345633d430b5b92733d0b0dae9aa
#
_cell.length_a   1.000
_cell.length_b   1.000
_cell.length_c   1.000
_cell.angle_alpha   90.00
_cell.angle_beta   90.00
_cell.angle_gamma   90.00
#
_symmetry.space_group_name_H-M   'P 1'
#
loop_
_entity.id
_entity.type
_entity.pdbx_description
1 polymer ?
#
loop_
_entity_poly.entity_id
_entity_poly.type
_entity_poly.pdbx_seq_one_letter_code
_entity_poly.pdbx_strand_id
1 'polypeptide(L)'
;MTGCRPRSNEWGRFFFQTPMHKTMNPKIQIFDTTLRDGEQAPGYSMNLDEKVRMALQLETLGVDVMEAGFAVASPGDFASVKAIAEAVRSSSVCSLARAMEKDIDASAEALVPAARPRIHTFLATSDLHLKYKLHMSRTDCLRQIRRAVAYARRRCPEVEFSAEDASRTDANFLCKAIETAIAAGASVVNIPDTVGYSTPDEFGALIADLMNRVKGVENVIVSTHCHNDLGLAVANSFAGVRAGARQVECTICGIGERAGNAALEEIAMGLRTRRDAYRGLSCGIRTEEIARTAHLLSTITGVRISPSKAIVGANAFAHESGIHQHGVLSKAETYEIMTPESVGMKQTELVLGKHSGQHALESRLKDLGYDLDAERVAEVFAAFKRLADRKKQITDRDLVALAESRVASRGTPAREWRLESFVVNSGNHMSATAQVTLARDGRTVQDAAIGSGPIYAAFRAIEKIIRHRFVLEDYRIEAVTEHRDALGEVMVKISDAKGSYRGRGVSTDVIEGSILALLVAVNRMLER
;
A
#
# COMPACT_ATOMS: atom_id res chain seq x y z
N MET A 1 -9.29 -8.03 45.16
CA MET A 1 -8.60 -7.69 43.88
C MET A 1 -8.29 -9.01 43.18
N THR A 2 -9.22 -9.51 42.43
CA THR A 2 -9.17 -10.82 41.77
C THR A 2 -8.87 -10.60 40.27
N GLY A 3 -7.69 -11.06 39.84
CA GLY A 3 -7.21 -10.93 38.47
C GLY A 3 -8.10 -11.68 37.50
N CYS A 4 -8.66 -10.97 36.55
CA CYS A 4 -9.35 -11.51 35.38
C CYS A 4 -8.31 -12.02 34.39
N ARG A 5 -8.07 -13.35 34.37
CA ARG A 5 -7.38 -13.99 33.25
C ARG A 5 -8.34 -14.04 32.06
N PRO A 6 -7.92 -13.70 30.83
CA PRO A 6 -8.77 -13.89 29.68
C PRO A 6 -9.03 -15.40 29.51
N ARG A 7 -10.30 -15.79 29.42
CA ARG A 7 -10.71 -17.16 29.12
C ARG A 7 -10.16 -17.56 27.76
N SER A 8 -9.39 -18.63 27.75
CA SER A 8 -8.89 -19.30 26.55
C SER A 8 -10.08 -19.67 25.63
N ASN A 9 -9.95 -19.28 24.36
CA ASN A 9 -10.88 -19.47 23.25
C ASN A 9 -11.62 -20.82 23.27
N GLU A 10 -12.85 -20.84 23.72
CA GLU A 10 -13.78 -21.96 23.51
C GLU A 10 -14.33 -22.02 22.06
N TRP A 11 -14.21 -20.94 21.28
CA TRP A 11 -14.64 -20.88 19.88
C TRP A 11 -13.76 -21.71 18.91
N GLY A 12 -12.58 -22.16 19.33
CA GLY A 12 -11.67 -22.96 18.52
C GLY A 12 -11.95 -24.47 18.53
N ARG A 13 -12.87 -24.97 19.35
CA ARG A 13 -13.06 -26.42 19.54
C ARG A 13 -14.08 -27.08 18.61
N PHE A 14 -14.88 -26.33 17.87
CA PHE A 14 -15.96 -26.88 17.04
C PHE A 14 -15.60 -27.13 15.57
N PHE A 15 -14.45 -26.68 15.10
CA PHE A 15 -14.05 -26.87 13.70
C PHE A 15 -12.71 -27.60 13.62
N PHE A 16 -12.73 -28.77 13.00
CA PHE A 16 -11.59 -29.57 12.56
C PHE A 16 -10.87 -30.45 13.60
N GLN A 17 -11.45 -31.59 13.91
CA GLN A 17 -10.71 -32.80 14.29
C GLN A 17 -10.33 -33.61 13.02
N THR A 18 -9.50 -33.09 12.16
CA THR A 18 -8.81 -33.90 11.16
C THR A 18 -7.44 -34.28 11.76
N PRO A 19 -7.12 -35.56 11.95
CA PRO A 19 -5.80 -35.96 12.46
C PRO A 19 -4.73 -35.52 11.45
N MET A 20 -3.77 -34.72 11.89
CA MET A 20 -2.58 -34.43 11.08
C MET A 20 -1.84 -35.75 10.83
N HIS A 21 -1.68 -36.12 9.56
CA HIS A 21 -0.72 -37.16 9.19
C HIS A 21 0.66 -36.80 9.74
N LYS A 22 1.30 -37.72 10.43
CA LYS A 22 2.52 -37.56 11.26
C LYS A 22 3.80 -37.08 10.53
N THR A 23 3.74 -36.76 9.23
CA THR A 23 4.90 -36.47 8.38
C THR A 23 4.79 -35.20 7.53
N MET A 24 3.80 -34.32 7.74
CA MET A 24 3.64 -33.14 6.91
C MET A 24 4.67 -32.05 7.27
N ASN A 25 5.37 -31.56 6.26
CA ASN A 25 6.29 -30.44 6.38
C ASN A 25 5.57 -29.23 7.00
N PRO A 26 6.05 -28.63 8.09
CA PRO A 26 5.46 -27.46 8.72
C PRO A 26 5.60 -26.19 7.86
N LYS A 27 6.40 -26.24 6.78
CA LYS A 27 6.62 -25.13 5.88
C LYS A 27 5.56 -25.09 4.78
N ILE A 28 4.94 -23.92 4.59
CA ILE A 28 4.13 -23.58 3.44
C ILE A 28 5.05 -23.03 2.35
N GLN A 29 5.01 -23.62 1.15
CA GLN A 29 5.71 -23.10 -0.01
C GLN A 29 4.92 -21.90 -0.58
N ILE A 30 5.64 -20.84 -0.87
CA ILE A 30 5.08 -19.67 -1.58
C ILE A 30 5.47 -19.78 -3.04
N PHE A 31 4.44 -19.92 -3.88
CA PHE A 31 4.54 -19.89 -5.32
C PHE A 31 4.08 -18.48 -5.79
N ASP A 32 5.00 -17.69 -6.28
CA ASP A 32 4.71 -16.35 -6.79
C ASP A 32 4.44 -16.40 -8.29
N THR A 33 3.27 -15.92 -8.71
CA THR A 33 2.89 -15.81 -10.12
C THR A 33 2.75 -14.35 -10.59
N THR A 34 3.41 -13.41 -9.92
CA THR A 34 3.41 -11.98 -10.29
C THR A 34 3.87 -11.78 -11.75
N LEU A 35 4.88 -12.53 -12.19
CA LEU A 35 5.48 -12.42 -13.53
C LEU A 35 4.71 -13.19 -14.62
N ARG A 36 3.61 -13.89 -14.27
CA ARG A 36 2.76 -14.60 -15.23
C ARG A 36 1.31 -14.15 -15.11
N ASP A 37 0.56 -14.58 -14.08
CA ASP A 37 -0.84 -14.21 -13.88
C ASP A 37 -0.97 -12.73 -13.48
N GLY A 38 -0.08 -12.28 -12.62
CA GLY A 38 -0.02 -10.87 -12.21
C GLY A 38 0.14 -9.92 -13.39
N GLU A 39 1.04 -10.22 -14.30
CA GLU A 39 1.31 -9.42 -15.49
C GLU A 39 0.15 -9.41 -16.51
N GLN A 40 -0.73 -10.40 -16.47
CA GLN A 40 -1.89 -10.46 -17.35
C GLN A 40 -2.96 -9.42 -16.99
N ALA A 41 -2.87 -8.79 -15.83
CA ALA A 41 -3.74 -7.67 -15.48
C ALA A 41 -3.45 -6.46 -16.40
N PRO A 42 -4.49 -5.75 -16.89
CA PRO A 42 -4.30 -4.53 -17.66
C PRO A 42 -3.45 -3.49 -16.92
N GLY A 43 -2.38 -3.02 -17.57
CA GLY A 43 -1.45 -2.03 -17.01
C GLY A 43 -0.27 -2.61 -16.22
N TYR A 44 -0.15 -3.93 -16.10
CA TYR A 44 0.93 -4.58 -15.34
C TYR A 44 1.98 -5.27 -16.22
N SER A 45 1.91 -5.10 -17.54
CA SER A 45 2.91 -5.66 -18.47
C SER A 45 4.32 -5.14 -18.17
N MET A 46 5.29 -6.05 -18.19
CA MET A 46 6.70 -5.76 -17.91
C MET A 46 7.59 -6.17 -19.11
N ASN A 47 8.61 -5.37 -19.40
CA ASN A 47 9.64 -5.76 -20.35
C ASN A 47 10.63 -6.76 -19.73
N LEU A 48 11.56 -7.30 -20.55
CA LEU A 48 12.51 -8.32 -20.10
C LEU A 48 13.35 -7.88 -18.91
N ASP A 49 13.92 -6.67 -18.95
CA ASP A 49 14.80 -6.17 -17.88
C ASP A 49 14.01 -5.95 -16.57
N GLU A 50 12.78 -5.47 -16.68
CA GLU A 50 11.86 -5.30 -15.56
C GLU A 50 11.49 -6.65 -14.93
N LYS A 51 11.19 -7.67 -15.76
CA LYS A 51 10.92 -9.04 -15.29
C LYS A 51 12.12 -9.65 -14.56
N VAL A 52 13.32 -9.53 -15.11
CA VAL A 52 14.54 -10.03 -14.45
C VAL A 52 14.78 -9.30 -13.12
N ARG A 53 14.63 -7.98 -13.11
CA ARG A 53 14.77 -7.18 -11.88
C ARG A 53 13.75 -7.58 -10.82
N MET A 54 12.50 -7.80 -11.20
CA MET A 54 11.44 -8.24 -10.31
C MET A 54 11.72 -9.68 -9.80
N ALA A 55 12.16 -10.59 -10.66
CA ALA A 55 12.53 -11.96 -10.30
C ALA A 55 13.64 -12.02 -9.25
N LEU A 56 14.69 -11.20 -9.38
CA LEU A 56 15.77 -11.10 -8.39
C LEU A 56 15.27 -10.54 -7.05
N GLN A 57 14.31 -9.62 -7.07
CA GLN A 57 13.69 -9.13 -5.84
C GLN A 57 12.78 -10.19 -5.19
N LEU A 58 12.02 -10.97 -5.97
CA LEU A 58 11.24 -12.10 -5.49
C LEU A 58 12.14 -13.19 -4.86
N GLU A 59 13.28 -13.48 -5.46
CA GLU A 59 14.30 -14.35 -4.86
C GLU A 59 14.84 -13.77 -3.55
N THR A 60 15.11 -12.45 -3.53
CA THR A 60 15.51 -11.72 -2.32
C THR A 60 14.43 -11.77 -1.26
N LEU A 61 13.18 -11.65 -1.61
CA LEU A 61 12.02 -11.79 -0.71
C LEU A 61 11.92 -13.21 -0.12
N GLY A 62 12.43 -14.21 -0.83
CA GLY A 62 12.47 -15.60 -0.36
C GLY A 62 11.28 -16.45 -0.81
N VAL A 63 10.73 -16.19 -2.00
CA VAL A 63 9.72 -17.08 -2.61
C VAL A 63 10.35 -18.44 -2.91
N ASP A 64 9.58 -19.51 -2.71
CA ASP A 64 10.08 -20.88 -2.97
C ASP A 64 10.08 -21.18 -4.46
N VAL A 65 9.06 -20.71 -5.17
CA VAL A 65 8.87 -20.88 -6.62
C VAL A 65 8.40 -19.56 -7.21
N MET A 66 8.92 -19.18 -8.36
CA MET A 66 8.42 -18.06 -9.16
C MET A 66 8.02 -18.53 -10.55
N GLU A 67 6.82 -18.19 -10.99
CA GLU A 67 6.34 -18.47 -12.33
C GLU A 67 6.73 -17.31 -13.25
N ALA A 68 7.77 -17.58 -14.08
CA ALA A 68 8.45 -16.57 -14.85
C ALA A 68 7.69 -16.10 -16.11
N GLY A 69 6.68 -16.88 -16.54
CA GLY A 69 5.88 -16.54 -17.71
C GLY A 69 5.35 -17.76 -18.46
N PHE A 70 4.93 -17.52 -19.71
CA PHE A 70 4.37 -18.51 -20.62
C PHE A 70 5.22 -18.57 -21.89
N ALA A 71 6.28 -19.38 -21.88
CA ALA A 71 7.35 -19.37 -22.88
C ALA A 71 6.89 -19.54 -24.34
N VAL A 72 5.76 -20.24 -24.57
CA VAL A 72 5.23 -20.45 -25.94
C VAL A 72 4.43 -19.25 -26.47
N ALA A 73 4.05 -18.29 -25.62
CA ALA A 73 3.16 -17.19 -25.99
C ALA A 73 3.79 -16.27 -27.05
N SER A 74 5.08 -15.95 -26.90
CA SER A 74 5.83 -15.12 -27.84
C SER A 74 7.34 -15.37 -27.73
N PRO A 75 8.14 -14.94 -28.73
CA PRO A 75 9.61 -14.94 -28.61
C PRO A 75 10.12 -14.10 -27.43
N GLY A 76 9.43 -13.01 -27.09
CA GLY A 76 9.76 -12.16 -25.94
C GLY A 76 9.50 -12.86 -24.61
N ASP A 77 8.38 -13.59 -24.48
CA ASP A 77 8.09 -14.39 -23.28
C ASP A 77 9.10 -15.52 -23.11
N PHE A 78 9.46 -16.21 -24.20
CA PHE A 78 10.52 -17.21 -24.19
C PHE A 78 11.84 -16.64 -23.67
N ALA A 79 12.28 -15.49 -24.24
CA ALA A 79 13.49 -14.82 -23.83
C ALA A 79 13.45 -14.38 -22.36
N SER A 80 12.31 -13.91 -21.87
CA SER A 80 12.12 -13.50 -20.49
C SER A 80 12.22 -14.68 -19.52
N VAL A 81 11.53 -15.79 -19.80
CA VAL A 81 11.63 -17.01 -18.97
C VAL A 81 13.07 -17.50 -18.93
N LYS A 82 13.78 -17.55 -20.08
CA LYS A 82 15.17 -17.96 -20.16
C LYS A 82 16.11 -17.04 -19.38
N ALA A 83 15.96 -15.73 -19.50
CA ALA A 83 16.78 -14.76 -18.77
C ALA A 83 16.59 -14.86 -17.25
N ILE A 84 15.35 -15.05 -16.80
CA ILE A 84 15.04 -15.30 -15.37
C ILE A 84 15.68 -16.63 -14.91
N ALA A 85 15.58 -17.69 -15.72
CA ALA A 85 16.20 -18.99 -15.43
C ALA A 85 17.73 -18.89 -15.33
N GLU A 86 18.36 -18.01 -16.12
CA GLU A 86 19.80 -17.73 -16.05
C GLU A 86 20.18 -16.91 -14.81
N ALA A 87 19.31 -16.02 -14.32
CA ALA A 87 19.60 -15.08 -13.23
C ALA A 87 19.35 -15.67 -11.85
N VAL A 88 18.26 -16.42 -11.66
CA VAL A 88 17.78 -16.92 -10.37
C VAL A 88 18.51 -18.20 -9.97
N ARG A 89 18.88 -18.34 -8.68
CA ARG A 89 19.69 -19.47 -8.17
C ARG A 89 19.07 -20.25 -7.02
N SER A 90 18.38 -19.58 -6.10
CA SER A 90 17.87 -20.18 -4.87
C SER A 90 16.40 -20.57 -4.94
N SER A 91 15.59 -19.81 -5.65
CA SER A 91 14.19 -20.15 -5.90
C SER A 91 14.04 -21.08 -7.10
N SER A 92 12.97 -21.88 -7.15
CA SER A 92 12.62 -22.64 -8.35
C SER A 92 12.02 -21.69 -9.39
N VAL A 93 12.47 -21.80 -10.64
CA VAL A 93 11.90 -21.06 -11.78
C VAL A 93 10.92 -21.97 -12.49
N CYS A 94 9.68 -21.49 -12.61
CA CYS A 94 8.58 -22.21 -13.21
C CYS A 94 8.16 -21.54 -14.52
N SER A 95 7.73 -22.33 -15.52
CA SER A 95 7.11 -21.86 -16.75
C SER A 95 5.77 -22.55 -16.98
N LEU A 96 4.74 -21.75 -17.32
CA LEU A 96 3.42 -22.27 -17.64
C LEU A 96 3.43 -22.94 -19.03
N ALA A 97 2.70 -24.05 -19.18
CA ALA A 97 2.48 -24.77 -20.44
C ALA A 97 1.06 -25.33 -20.49
N ARG A 98 0.35 -25.11 -21.58
CA ARG A 98 -0.87 -25.89 -21.84
C ARG A 98 -0.51 -27.37 -21.93
N ALA A 99 -1.48 -28.24 -21.73
CA ALA A 99 -1.31 -29.68 -21.81
C ALA A 99 -1.03 -30.16 -23.26
N MET A 100 -0.03 -29.57 -23.91
CA MET A 100 0.40 -29.83 -25.30
C MET A 100 1.92 -29.96 -25.35
N GLU A 101 2.43 -30.96 -26.10
CA GLU A 101 3.88 -31.23 -26.18
C GLU A 101 4.70 -30.02 -26.64
N LYS A 102 4.19 -29.27 -27.64
CA LYS A 102 4.85 -28.04 -28.12
C LYS A 102 5.05 -26.98 -27.03
N ASP A 103 4.06 -26.78 -26.17
CA ASP A 103 4.13 -25.80 -25.08
C ASP A 103 5.11 -26.27 -24.01
N ILE A 104 5.06 -27.56 -23.69
CA ILE A 104 5.95 -28.21 -22.72
C ILE A 104 7.40 -28.16 -23.21
N ASP A 105 7.65 -28.40 -24.51
CA ASP A 105 8.99 -28.29 -25.11
C ASP A 105 9.53 -26.87 -25.02
N ALA A 106 8.73 -25.86 -25.35
CA ALA A 106 9.14 -24.46 -25.23
C ALA A 106 9.48 -24.08 -23.77
N SER A 107 8.68 -24.53 -22.82
CA SER A 107 8.95 -24.32 -21.39
C SER A 107 10.23 -25.04 -20.94
N ALA A 108 10.40 -26.30 -21.35
CA ALA A 108 11.58 -27.08 -21.01
C ALA A 108 12.86 -26.45 -21.57
N GLU A 109 12.83 -25.97 -22.81
CA GLU A 109 13.96 -25.32 -23.48
C GLU A 109 14.33 -23.99 -22.80
N ALA A 110 13.32 -23.15 -22.49
CA ALA A 110 13.55 -21.88 -21.78
C ALA A 110 14.12 -22.09 -20.37
N LEU A 111 13.78 -23.20 -19.71
CA LEU A 111 14.22 -23.53 -18.35
C LEU A 111 15.55 -24.27 -18.27
N VAL A 112 16.20 -24.60 -19.41
CA VAL A 112 17.50 -25.31 -19.40
C VAL A 112 18.55 -24.68 -18.47
N PRO A 113 18.71 -23.34 -18.39
CA PRO A 113 19.71 -22.72 -17.52
C PRO A 113 19.28 -22.63 -16.05
N ALA A 114 18.04 -22.98 -15.71
CA ALA A 114 17.52 -22.85 -14.36
C ALA A 114 18.23 -23.81 -13.39
N ALA A 115 18.65 -23.31 -12.23
CA ALA A 115 19.21 -24.15 -11.17
C ALA A 115 18.18 -25.16 -10.61
N ARG A 116 16.91 -24.76 -10.56
CA ARG A 116 15.77 -25.55 -10.06
C ARG A 116 14.56 -25.32 -10.99
N PRO A 117 14.49 -26.06 -12.11
CA PRO A 117 13.40 -25.91 -13.05
C PRO A 117 12.11 -26.59 -12.59
N ARG A 118 10.96 -25.98 -12.90
CA ARG A 118 9.62 -26.59 -12.74
C ARG A 118 8.79 -26.29 -13.97
N ILE A 119 8.10 -27.27 -14.51
CA ILE A 119 7.08 -27.09 -15.55
C ILE A 119 5.70 -27.13 -14.88
N HIS A 120 4.93 -26.06 -15.10
CA HIS A 120 3.52 -25.99 -14.67
C HIS A 120 2.62 -26.22 -15.89
N THR A 121 1.94 -27.36 -15.92
CA THR A 121 0.97 -27.67 -16.99
C THR A 121 -0.44 -27.71 -16.45
N PHE A 122 -1.42 -27.32 -17.25
CA PHE A 122 -2.81 -27.23 -16.83
C PHE A 122 -3.78 -27.72 -17.89
N LEU A 123 -4.92 -28.20 -17.42
CA LEU A 123 -6.08 -28.52 -18.24
C LEU A 123 -7.36 -28.29 -17.44
N ALA A 124 -8.36 -27.66 -18.06
CA ALA A 124 -9.64 -27.43 -17.40
C ALA A 124 -10.41 -28.75 -17.21
N THR A 125 -11.04 -28.87 -16.04
CA THR A 125 -11.74 -30.10 -15.63
C THR A 125 -13.24 -29.92 -15.43
N SER A 126 -13.75 -28.69 -15.32
CA SER A 126 -15.18 -28.44 -15.19
C SER A 126 -15.96 -28.80 -16.47
N ASP A 127 -17.16 -29.33 -16.32
CA ASP A 127 -18.02 -29.63 -17.46
C ASP A 127 -18.29 -28.40 -18.34
N LEU A 128 -18.34 -27.22 -17.72
CA LEU A 128 -18.49 -25.96 -18.44
C LEU A 128 -17.33 -25.73 -19.42
N HIS A 129 -16.09 -25.85 -18.94
CA HIS A 129 -14.92 -25.66 -19.79
C HIS A 129 -14.71 -26.82 -20.76
N LEU A 130 -14.97 -28.07 -20.34
CA LEU A 130 -14.89 -29.22 -21.25
C LEU A 130 -15.82 -29.05 -22.44
N LYS A 131 -17.05 -28.58 -22.19
CA LYS A 131 -18.05 -28.41 -23.24
C LYS A 131 -17.80 -27.21 -24.14
N TYR A 132 -17.56 -26.03 -23.57
CA TYR A 132 -17.59 -24.77 -24.33
C TYR A 132 -16.20 -24.24 -24.72
N LYS A 133 -15.15 -24.61 -24.00
CA LYS A 133 -13.76 -24.16 -24.27
C LYS A 133 -12.93 -25.22 -24.98
N LEU A 134 -13.01 -26.47 -24.51
CA LEU A 134 -12.14 -27.55 -24.96
C LEU A 134 -12.78 -28.49 -25.97
N HIS A 135 -14.13 -28.54 -26.01
CA HIS A 135 -14.91 -29.48 -26.84
C HIS A 135 -14.47 -30.95 -26.64
N MET A 136 -14.29 -31.36 -25.39
CA MET A 136 -13.63 -32.60 -24.99
C MET A 136 -14.50 -33.40 -24.01
N SER A 137 -14.47 -34.73 -24.11
CA SER A 137 -15.09 -35.59 -23.11
C SER A 137 -14.26 -35.70 -21.83
N ARG A 138 -14.88 -36.05 -20.69
CA ARG A 138 -14.16 -36.34 -19.44
C ARG A 138 -13.09 -37.42 -19.62
N THR A 139 -13.36 -38.46 -20.47
CA THR A 139 -12.41 -39.54 -20.78
C THR A 139 -11.19 -39.01 -21.56
N ASP A 140 -11.41 -38.14 -22.54
CA ASP A 140 -10.33 -37.54 -23.31
C ASP A 140 -9.50 -36.55 -22.45
N CYS A 141 -10.17 -35.85 -21.56
CA CYS A 141 -9.49 -35.00 -20.56
C CYS A 141 -8.50 -35.79 -19.70
N LEU A 142 -8.93 -36.92 -19.11
CA LEU A 142 -8.02 -37.80 -18.34
C LEU A 142 -6.87 -38.35 -19.18
N ARG A 143 -7.12 -38.69 -20.44
CA ARG A 143 -6.07 -39.14 -21.39
C ARG A 143 -5.06 -38.02 -21.65
N GLN A 144 -5.55 -36.81 -21.85
CA GLN A 144 -4.71 -35.64 -22.10
C GLN A 144 -3.88 -35.27 -20.87
N ILE A 145 -4.46 -35.27 -19.67
CA ILE A 145 -3.75 -35.05 -18.40
C ILE A 145 -2.58 -36.04 -18.28
N ARG A 146 -2.87 -37.34 -18.42
CA ARG A 146 -1.85 -38.39 -18.35
C ARG A 146 -0.72 -38.17 -19.34
N ARG A 147 -1.05 -37.87 -20.61
CA ARG A 147 -0.07 -37.64 -21.67
C ARG A 147 0.82 -36.44 -21.38
N ALA A 148 0.20 -35.30 -21.04
CA ALA A 148 0.91 -34.05 -20.83
C ALA A 148 1.83 -34.10 -19.61
N VAL A 149 1.33 -34.57 -18.46
CA VAL A 149 2.11 -34.68 -17.23
C VAL A 149 3.28 -35.68 -17.41
N ALA A 150 3.02 -36.86 -18.00
CA ALA A 150 4.08 -37.84 -18.26
C ALA A 150 5.12 -37.30 -19.27
N TYR A 151 4.69 -36.49 -20.25
CA TYR A 151 5.60 -35.85 -21.19
C TYR A 151 6.45 -34.77 -20.49
N ALA A 152 5.84 -33.88 -19.68
CA ALA A 152 6.54 -32.87 -18.90
C ALA A 152 7.54 -33.51 -17.94
N ARG A 153 7.17 -34.62 -17.28
CA ARG A 153 8.04 -35.35 -16.34
C ARG A 153 9.32 -35.91 -16.99
N ARG A 154 9.26 -36.25 -18.26
CA ARG A 154 10.47 -36.65 -19.03
C ARG A 154 11.38 -35.48 -19.38
N ARG A 155 10.85 -34.25 -19.38
CA ARG A 155 11.58 -33.02 -19.71
C ARG A 155 12.11 -32.26 -18.49
N CYS A 156 11.42 -32.41 -17.34
CA CYS A 156 11.72 -31.63 -16.14
C CYS A 156 11.59 -32.48 -14.88
N PRO A 157 12.48 -32.34 -13.89
CA PRO A 157 12.42 -33.10 -12.64
C PRO A 157 11.24 -32.73 -11.74
N GLU A 158 10.71 -31.51 -11.83
CA GLU A 158 9.52 -31.10 -11.08
C GLU A 158 8.40 -30.69 -12.05
N VAL A 159 7.22 -31.27 -11.83
CA VAL A 159 6.03 -30.97 -12.63
C VAL A 159 4.88 -30.62 -11.69
N GLU A 160 4.29 -29.47 -11.90
CA GLU A 160 3.05 -29.04 -11.30
C GLU A 160 1.89 -29.19 -12.29
N PHE A 161 0.77 -29.74 -11.83
CA PHE A 161 -0.44 -29.86 -12.62
C PHE A 161 -1.58 -29.08 -11.98
N SER A 162 -2.20 -28.14 -12.72
CA SER A 162 -3.41 -27.43 -12.34
C SER A 162 -4.65 -28.02 -12.99
N ALA A 163 -5.63 -28.41 -12.17
CA ALA A 163 -6.98 -28.73 -12.64
C ALA A 163 -7.78 -27.42 -12.80
N GLU A 164 -7.60 -26.71 -13.93
CA GLU A 164 -8.26 -25.42 -14.14
C GLU A 164 -9.77 -25.52 -13.89
N ASP A 165 -10.33 -24.54 -13.17
CA ASP A 165 -11.73 -24.45 -12.76
C ASP A 165 -12.16 -25.60 -11.81
N ALA A 166 -11.24 -25.99 -10.91
CA ALA A 166 -11.45 -27.08 -9.96
C ALA A 166 -12.65 -26.83 -9.03
N SER A 167 -12.86 -25.61 -8.60
CA SER A 167 -13.96 -25.23 -7.69
C SER A 167 -15.36 -25.51 -8.29
N ARG A 168 -15.49 -25.56 -9.62
CA ARG A 168 -16.73 -25.86 -10.33
C ARG A 168 -16.73 -27.24 -11.00
N THR A 169 -15.72 -28.04 -10.72
CA THR A 169 -15.61 -29.41 -11.25
C THR A 169 -16.39 -30.41 -10.39
N ASP A 170 -17.04 -31.37 -11.01
CA ASP A 170 -17.66 -32.52 -10.29
C ASP A 170 -16.61 -33.20 -9.39
N ALA A 171 -16.92 -33.35 -8.09
CA ALA A 171 -15.96 -33.81 -7.09
C ALA A 171 -15.34 -35.18 -7.40
N ASN A 172 -16.16 -36.14 -7.96
CA ASN A 172 -15.65 -37.45 -8.30
C ASN A 172 -14.72 -37.39 -9.53
N PHE A 173 -15.03 -36.50 -10.48
CA PHE A 173 -14.21 -36.32 -11.64
C PHE A 173 -12.90 -35.58 -11.29
N LEU A 174 -12.96 -34.59 -10.41
CA LEU A 174 -11.77 -33.89 -9.92
C LEU A 174 -10.82 -34.88 -9.24
N CYS A 175 -11.31 -35.75 -8.33
CA CYS A 175 -10.48 -36.79 -7.72
C CYS A 175 -9.76 -37.64 -8.78
N LYS A 176 -10.49 -38.11 -9.81
CA LYS A 176 -9.89 -38.89 -10.89
C LYS A 176 -8.86 -38.13 -11.72
N ALA A 177 -9.10 -36.83 -11.97
CA ALA A 177 -8.17 -35.98 -12.68
C ALA A 177 -6.83 -35.82 -11.90
N ILE A 178 -6.94 -35.56 -10.60
CA ILE A 178 -5.77 -35.41 -9.71
C ILE A 178 -5.03 -36.75 -9.56
N GLU A 179 -5.74 -37.86 -9.32
CA GLU A 179 -5.11 -39.20 -9.29
C GLU A 179 -4.37 -39.51 -10.61
N THR A 180 -4.97 -39.13 -11.75
CA THR A 180 -4.35 -39.33 -13.06
C THR A 180 -3.06 -38.50 -13.20
N ALA A 181 -3.05 -37.27 -12.73
CA ALA A 181 -1.87 -36.40 -12.73
C ALA A 181 -0.74 -36.95 -11.80
N ILE A 182 -1.10 -37.37 -10.60
CA ILE A 182 -0.15 -37.98 -9.64
C ILE A 182 0.47 -39.25 -10.24
N ALA A 183 -0.35 -40.16 -10.77
CA ALA A 183 0.10 -41.39 -11.39
C ALA A 183 0.96 -41.16 -12.64
N ALA A 184 0.81 -40.02 -13.33
CA ALA A 184 1.63 -39.62 -14.46
C ALA A 184 2.95 -38.93 -14.07
N GLY A 185 3.16 -38.63 -12.77
CA GLY A 185 4.40 -38.11 -12.21
C GLY A 185 4.38 -36.63 -11.81
N ALA A 186 3.20 -36.05 -11.59
CA ALA A 186 3.11 -34.71 -10.99
C ALA A 186 3.67 -34.75 -9.55
N SER A 187 4.52 -33.79 -9.19
CA SER A 187 5.05 -33.59 -7.84
C SER A 187 4.22 -32.58 -7.03
N VAL A 188 3.49 -31.72 -7.73
CA VAL A 188 2.54 -30.76 -7.15
C VAL A 188 1.22 -30.83 -7.91
N VAL A 189 0.12 -30.79 -7.19
CA VAL A 189 -1.22 -30.68 -7.76
C VAL A 189 -1.90 -29.42 -7.24
N ASN A 190 -2.23 -28.54 -8.13
CA ASN A 190 -2.80 -27.24 -7.81
C ASN A 190 -4.31 -27.23 -8.07
N ILE A 191 -5.05 -26.68 -7.12
CA ILE A 191 -6.51 -26.64 -7.08
C ILE A 191 -6.96 -25.18 -7.20
N PRO A 192 -7.27 -24.71 -8.43
CA PRO A 192 -7.63 -23.32 -8.61
C PRO A 192 -9.13 -23.04 -8.41
N ASP A 193 -9.41 -21.99 -7.68
CA ASP A 193 -10.66 -21.24 -7.73
C ASP A 193 -10.57 -20.16 -8.81
N THR A 194 -10.63 -20.61 -10.06
CA THR A 194 -10.27 -19.84 -11.25
C THR A 194 -11.09 -18.57 -11.46
N VAL A 195 -12.34 -18.57 -10.98
CA VAL A 195 -13.26 -17.41 -11.12
C VAL A 195 -13.56 -16.71 -9.79
N GLY A 196 -12.82 -17.05 -8.72
CA GLY A 196 -13.00 -16.44 -7.40
C GLY A 196 -14.41 -16.61 -6.84
N TYR A 197 -14.99 -17.78 -7.06
CA TYR A 197 -16.40 -18.09 -6.81
C TYR A 197 -16.66 -18.70 -5.43
N SER A 198 -15.69 -19.44 -4.90
CA SER A 198 -15.84 -20.21 -3.66
C SER A 198 -15.87 -19.33 -2.42
N THR A 199 -16.63 -19.73 -1.42
CA THR A 199 -16.49 -19.27 -0.05
C THR A 199 -15.36 -20.04 0.66
N PRO A 200 -14.79 -19.51 1.78
CA PRO A 200 -13.71 -20.20 2.51
C PRO A 200 -14.11 -21.60 3.01
N ASP A 201 -15.34 -21.78 3.44
CA ASP A 201 -15.82 -23.07 3.93
C ASP A 201 -15.94 -24.09 2.78
N GLU A 202 -16.46 -23.67 1.64
CA GLU A 202 -16.55 -24.52 0.44
C GLU A 202 -15.17 -24.92 -0.08
N PHE A 203 -14.25 -23.95 -0.19
CA PHE A 203 -12.91 -24.23 -0.69
C PHE A 203 -12.11 -25.10 0.29
N GLY A 204 -12.22 -24.83 1.59
CA GLY A 204 -11.64 -25.68 2.62
C GLY A 204 -12.18 -27.12 2.58
N ALA A 205 -13.49 -27.28 2.42
CA ALA A 205 -14.12 -28.59 2.29
C ALA A 205 -13.66 -29.33 1.03
N LEU A 206 -13.51 -28.63 -0.11
CA LEU A 206 -12.98 -29.19 -1.36
C LEU A 206 -11.58 -29.77 -1.16
N ILE A 207 -10.66 -28.98 -0.56
CA ILE A 207 -9.29 -29.45 -0.29
C ILE A 207 -9.31 -30.63 0.69
N ALA A 208 -10.11 -30.59 1.76
CA ALA A 208 -10.23 -31.69 2.71
C ALA A 208 -10.75 -32.97 2.05
N ASP A 209 -11.73 -32.87 1.16
CA ASP A 209 -12.26 -33.99 0.39
C ASP A 209 -11.18 -34.65 -0.50
N LEU A 210 -10.41 -33.83 -1.21
CA LEU A 210 -9.28 -34.29 -2.03
C LEU A 210 -8.21 -34.99 -1.17
N MET A 211 -7.83 -34.39 -0.04
CA MET A 211 -6.84 -34.97 0.88
C MET A 211 -7.28 -36.33 1.46
N ASN A 212 -8.58 -36.56 1.58
CA ASN A 212 -9.10 -37.81 2.11
C ASN A 212 -9.33 -38.89 1.04
N ARG A 213 -9.65 -38.53 -0.20
CA ARG A 213 -10.12 -39.45 -1.23
C ARG A 213 -9.13 -39.75 -2.33
N VAL A 214 -8.24 -38.81 -2.66
CA VAL A 214 -7.30 -38.98 -3.77
C VAL A 214 -6.17 -39.91 -3.38
N LYS A 215 -6.00 -41.00 -4.14
CA LYS A 215 -4.91 -41.95 -3.92
C LYS A 215 -3.56 -41.34 -4.31
N GLY A 216 -2.59 -41.45 -3.42
CA GLY A 216 -1.23 -40.95 -3.63
C GLY A 216 -1.06 -39.46 -3.30
N VAL A 217 -2.10 -38.78 -2.78
CA VAL A 217 -2.03 -37.37 -2.40
C VAL A 217 -0.98 -37.11 -1.31
N GLU A 218 -0.71 -38.10 -0.48
CA GLU A 218 0.33 -38.06 0.56
C GLU A 218 1.76 -37.95 0.01
N ASN A 219 1.97 -38.26 -1.26
CA ASN A 219 3.29 -38.25 -1.92
C ASN A 219 3.54 -36.97 -2.73
N VAL A 220 2.59 -36.04 -2.78
CA VAL A 220 2.66 -34.82 -3.55
C VAL A 220 2.30 -33.59 -2.70
N ILE A 221 2.64 -32.41 -3.19
CA ILE A 221 2.21 -31.16 -2.57
C ILE A 221 0.87 -30.77 -3.17
N VAL A 222 -0.13 -30.51 -2.31
CA VAL A 222 -1.39 -29.88 -2.74
C VAL A 222 -1.21 -28.36 -2.63
N SER A 223 -1.49 -27.67 -3.72
CA SER A 223 -1.43 -26.23 -3.88
C SER A 223 -2.80 -25.60 -3.99
N THR A 224 -2.91 -24.35 -3.56
CA THR A 224 -4.12 -23.53 -3.74
C THR A 224 -3.79 -22.35 -4.65
N HIS A 225 -4.71 -22.02 -5.56
CA HIS A 225 -4.68 -20.83 -6.40
C HIS A 225 -6.06 -20.19 -6.38
N CYS A 226 -6.19 -19.00 -5.81
CA CYS A 226 -7.49 -18.37 -5.60
C CYS A 226 -7.53 -16.97 -6.21
N HIS A 227 -8.50 -16.74 -7.12
CA HIS A 227 -8.81 -15.40 -7.61
C HIS A 227 -9.69 -14.63 -6.64
N ASN A 228 -9.69 -13.32 -6.76
CA ASN A 228 -10.21 -12.38 -5.75
C ASN A 228 -11.51 -11.69 -6.16
N ASP A 229 -12.30 -12.29 -7.06
CA ASP A 229 -13.51 -11.68 -7.62
C ASP A 229 -14.55 -11.33 -6.55
N LEU A 230 -14.65 -12.12 -5.48
CA LEU A 230 -15.48 -11.84 -4.30
C LEU A 230 -14.70 -11.24 -3.12
N GLY A 231 -13.42 -10.91 -3.28
CA GLY A 231 -12.58 -10.42 -2.18
C GLY A 231 -12.17 -11.51 -1.17
N LEU A 232 -12.22 -12.79 -1.55
CA LEU A 232 -12.03 -13.92 -0.65
C LEU A 232 -10.77 -14.74 -0.92
N ALA A 233 -9.92 -14.34 -1.88
CA ALA A 233 -8.77 -15.13 -2.32
C ALA A 233 -7.83 -15.54 -1.17
N VAL A 234 -7.46 -14.60 -0.31
CA VAL A 234 -6.60 -14.85 0.86
C VAL A 234 -7.30 -15.76 1.87
N ALA A 235 -8.57 -15.53 2.13
CA ALA A 235 -9.36 -16.35 3.06
C ALA A 235 -9.53 -17.80 2.56
N ASN A 236 -9.79 -17.98 1.25
CA ASN A 236 -9.86 -19.28 0.59
C ASN A 236 -8.51 -20.01 0.65
N SER A 237 -7.40 -19.33 0.35
CA SER A 237 -6.05 -19.90 0.44
C SER A 237 -5.76 -20.39 1.86
N PHE A 238 -6.09 -19.60 2.88
CA PHE A 238 -5.94 -20.01 4.28
C PHE A 238 -6.86 -21.19 4.66
N ALA A 239 -8.07 -21.24 4.14
CA ALA A 239 -8.95 -22.39 4.35
C ALA A 239 -8.35 -23.66 3.75
N GLY A 240 -7.78 -23.59 2.54
CA GLY A 240 -7.06 -24.69 1.90
C GLY A 240 -5.82 -25.13 2.69
N VAL A 241 -5.03 -24.20 3.21
CA VAL A 241 -3.87 -24.49 4.07
C VAL A 241 -4.29 -25.23 5.34
N ARG A 242 -5.37 -24.81 5.99
CA ARG A 242 -5.93 -25.50 7.16
C ARG A 242 -6.41 -26.91 6.82
N ALA A 243 -6.94 -27.09 5.62
CA ALA A 243 -7.45 -28.37 5.12
C ALA A 243 -6.36 -29.34 4.63
N GLY A 244 -5.10 -28.88 4.50
CA GLY A 244 -3.97 -29.78 4.17
C GLY A 244 -3.07 -29.29 3.04
N ALA A 245 -3.42 -28.23 2.31
CA ALA A 245 -2.53 -27.66 1.29
C ALA A 245 -1.19 -27.19 1.91
N ARG A 246 -0.12 -27.31 1.12
CA ARG A 246 1.24 -26.95 1.55
C ARG A 246 1.98 -26.06 0.55
N GLN A 247 1.30 -25.64 -0.50
CA GLN A 247 1.71 -24.56 -1.38
C GLN A 247 0.56 -23.57 -1.54
N VAL A 248 0.87 -22.27 -1.65
CA VAL A 248 -0.06 -21.21 -1.99
C VAL A 248 0.48 -20.45 -3.19
N GLU A 249 -0.27 -20.44 -4.29
CA GLU A 249 -0.03 -19.54 -5.40
C GLU A 249 -0.62 -18.16 -5.07
N CYS A 250 0.19 -17.13 -5.23
CA CYS A 250 -0.17 -15.76 -4.89
C CYS A 250 0.65 -14.78 -5.70
N THR A 251 0.34 -13.49 -5.58
CA THR A 251 1.08 -12.42 -6.27
C THR A 251 1.37 -11.26 -5.32
N ILE A 252 2.39 -10.49 -5.61
CA ILE A 252 2.66 -9.23 -4.92
C ILE A 252 1.46 -8.29 -5.11
N CYS A 253 1.00 -7.70 -4.03
CA CYS A 253 -0.20 -6.84 -3.96
C CYS A 253 -1.51 -7.51 -4.42
N GLY A 254 -1.51 -8.82 -4.67
CA GLY A 254 -2.68 -9.54 -5.16
C GLY A 254 -3.03 -9.21 -6.61
N ILE A 255 -2.09 -8.73 -7.44
CA ILE A 255 -2.35 -8.42 -8.84
C ILE A 255 -2.71 -9.67 -9.65
N GLY A 256 -3.40 -9.51 -10.77
CA GLY A 256 -3.76 -10.61 -11.66
C GLY A 256 -5.04 -10.35 -12.43
N GLU A 257 -5.45 -11.35 -13.20
CA GLU A 257 -6.62 -11.27 -14.06
C GLU A 257 -7.86 -10.82 -13.29
N ARG A 258 -8.68 -9.95 -13.87
CA ARG A 258 -9.91 -9.36 -13.31
C ARG A 258 -9.69 -8.63 -11.98
N ALA A 259 -10.06 -9.25 -10.83
CA ALA A 259 -9.90 -8.69 -9.49
C ALA A 259 -8.59 -9.14 -8.79
N GLY A 260 -7.75 -9.91 -9.49
CA GLY A 260 -6.46 -10.36 -9.01
C GLY A 260 -6.47 -11.70 -8.29
N ASN A 261 -5.37 -11.97 -7.60
CA ASN A 261 -5.05 -13.20 -6.88
C ASN A 261 -5.03 -12.99 -5.35
N ALA A 262 -4.76 -14.05 -4.61
CA ALA A 262 -4.35 -13.93 -3.22
C ALA A 262 -3.07 -13.08 -3.11
N ALA A 263 -3.05 -12.12 -2.18
CA ALA A 263 -1.90 -11.24 -1.98
C ALA A 263 -0.81 -11.94 -1.14
N LEU A 264 0.42 -12.01 -1.67
CA LEU A 264 1.54 -12.68 -1.02
C LEU A 264 1.84 -12.11 0.37
N GLU A 265 1.87 -10.79 0.49
CA GLU A 265 2.12 -10.11 1.75
C GLU A 265 1.08 -10.45 2.82
N GLU A 266 -0.18 -10.60 2.44
CA GLU A 266 -1.26 -10.96 3.35
C GLU A 266 -1.15 -12.42 3.80
N ILE A 267 -0.78 -13.34 2.90
CA ILE A 267 -0.50 -14.74 3.22
C ILE A 267 0.69 -14.83 4.18
N ALA A 268 1.81 -14.20 3.86
CA ALA A 268 3.03 -14.26 4.66
C ALA A 268 2.81 -13.70 6.08
N MET A 269 2.20 -12.51 6.17
CA MET A 269 1.95 -11.86 7.45
C MET A 269 0.84 -12.53 8.25
N GLY A 270 -0.18 -13.09 7.60
CA GLY A 270 -1.20 -13.90 8.27
C GLY A 270 -0.61 -15.13 8.94
N LEU A 271 0.28 -15.88 8.27
CA LEU A 271 1.01 -17.01 8.87
C LEU A 271 1.90 -16.59 10.03
N ARG A 272 2.61 -15.45 9.88
CA ARG A 272 3.53 -14.93 10.91
C ARG A 272 2.79 -14.43 12.14
N THR A 273 1.70 -13.69 11.96
CA THR A 273 0.96 -13.01 13.04
C THR A 273 0.03 -13.98 13.78
N ARG A 274 -0.59 -14.94 13.05
CA ARG A 274 -1.59 -15.86 13.59
C ARG A 274 -1.08 -17.29 13.66
N ARG A 275 0.13 -17.49 14.19
CA ARG A 275 0.70 -18.83 14.45
C ARG A 275 -0.20 -19.74 15.27
N ASP A 276 -1.00 -19.14 16.17
CA ASP A 276 -2.02 -19.82 16.95
C ASP A 276 -3.10 -20.47 16.07
N ALA A 277 -3.60 -19.75 15.08
CA ALA A 277 -4.65 -20.21 14.17
C ALA A 277 -4.14 -21.24 13.14
N TYR A 278 -2.87 -21.14 12.74
CA TYR A 278 -2.27 -22.01 11.72
C TYR A 278 -1.34 -23.07 12.29
N ARG A 279 -1.50 -23.44 13.57
CA ARG A 279 -0.79 -24.57 14.23
C ARG A 279 0.74 -24.51 14.06
N GLY A 280 1.33 -23.31 14.03
CA GLY A 280 2.76 -23.10 13.88
C GLY A 280 3.29 -23.25 12.45
N LEU A 281 2.42 -23.40 11.43
CA LEU A 281 2.83 -23.34 10.02
C LEU A 281 3.48 -21.99 9.72
N SER A 282 4.51 -22.01 8.88
CA SER A 282 5.27 -20.81 8.49
C SER A 282 5.69 -20.89 7.03
N CYS A 283 6.10 -19.78 6.45
CA CYS A 283 6.70 -19.72 5.12
C CYS A 283 8.12 -19.16 5.17
N GLY A 284 8.83 -19.22 4.05
CA GLY A 284 10.20 -18.76 3.92
C GLY A 284 10.37 -17.26 3.62
N ILE A 285 9.28 -16.50 3.58
CA ILE A 285 9.30 -15.08 3.21
C ILE A 285 10.05 -14.24 4.24
N ARG A 286 10.99 -13.43 3.77
CA ARG A 286 11.64 -12.37 4.53
C ARG A 286 10.73 -11.18 4.56
N THR A 287 9.94 -11.07 5.61
CA THR A 287 8.83 -10.11 5.67
C THR A 287 9.31 -8.66 5.62
N GLU A 288 10.53 -8.37 6.06
CA GLU A 288 11.21 -7.06 5.98
C GLU A 288 11.49 -6.60 4.53
N GLU A 289 11.39 -7.49 3.54
CA GLU A 289 11.52 -7.16 2.12
C GLU A 289 10.16 -6.91 1.43
N ILE A 290 9.04 -7.10 2.13
CA ILE A 290 7.69 -7.00 1.56
C ILE A 290 7.42 -5.60 0.98
N ALA A 291 7.61 -4.56 1.78
CA ALA A 291 7.34 -3.18 1.35
C ALA A 291 8.22 -2.78 0.15
N ARG A 292 9.49 -3.15 0.18
CA ARG A 292 10.42 -2.92 -0.92
C ARG A 292 9.98 -3.60 -2.21
N THR A 293 9.52 -4.86 -2.11
CA THR A 293 9.05 -5.65 -3.26
C THR A 293 7.77 -5.04 -3.86
N ALA A 294 6.80 -4.68 -3.02
CA ALA A 294 5.57 -4.02 -3.45
C ALA A 294 5.85 -2.64 -4.11
N HIS A 295 6.78 -1.88 -3.54
CA HIS A 295 7.19 -0.59 -4.11
C HIS A 295 7.93 -0.74 -5.44
N LEU A 296 8.78 -1.77 -5.59
CA LEU A 296 9.43 -2.09 -6.86
C LEU A 296 8.40 -2.40 -7.95
N LEU A 297 7.40 -3.24 -7.65
CA LEU A 297 6.31 -3.54 -8.58
C LEU A 297 5.57 -2.27 -9.01
N SER A 298 5.19 -1.41 -8.05
CA SER A 298 4.54 -0.12 -8.34
C SER A 298 5.41 0.80 -9.20
N THR A 299 6.72 0.81 -8.98
CA THR A 299 7.66 1.62 -9.76
C THR A 299 7.80 1.11 -11.20
N ILE A 300 7.90 -0.20 -11.39
CA ILE A 300 8.04 -0.85 -12.70
C ILE A 300 6.77 -0.64 -13.53
N THR A 301 5.62 -0.91 -12.94
CA THR A 301 4.34 -0.88 -13.67
C THR A 301 3.73 0.52 -13.78
N GLY A 302 4.16 1.47 -12.94
CA GLY A 302 3.54 2.79 -12.81
C GLY A 302 2.18 2.77 -12.09
N VAL A 303 1.70 1.60 -11.67
CA VAL A 303 0.43 1.45 -10.96
C VAL A 303 0.64 1.67 -9.47
N ARG A 304 -0.07 2.65 -8.90
CA ARG A 304 0.06 3.00 -7.48
C ARG A 304 -0.62 1.97 -6.59
N ILE A 305 0.04 1.63 -5.49
CA ILE A 305 -0.56 0.83 -4.42
C ILE A 305 -1.67 1.66 -3.75
N SER A 306 -2.84 1.05 -3.55
CA SER A 306 -3.91 1.71 -2.79
C SER A 306 -3.41 2.09 -1.39
N PRO A 307 -3.65 3.33 -0.92
CA PRO A 307 -3.26 3.73 0.44
C PRO A 307 -3.82 2.82 1.54
N SER A 308 -5.00 2.23 1.32
CA SER A 308 -5.64 1.30 2.27
C SER A 308 -5.34 -0.18 2.00
N LYS A 309 -4.38 -0.50 1.10
CA LYS A 309 -3.96 -1.89 0.88
C LYS A 309 -3.37 -2.45 2.17
N ALA A 310 -3.85 -3.62 2.57
CA ALA A 310 -3.33 -4.29 3.76
C ALA A 310 -1.81 -4.49 3.65
N ILE A 311 -1.10 -4.37 4.76
CA ILE A 311 0.34 -4.58 4.95
C ILE A 311 1.23 -3.51 4.28
N VAL A 312 0.99 -3.15 3.00
CA VAL A 312 1.91 -2.34 2.17
C VAL A 312 1.35 -0.97 1.79
N GLY A 313 0.09 -0.69 2.07
CA GLY A 313 -0.52 0.61 1.79
C GLY A 313 0.03 1.71 2.71
N ALA A 314 0.09 2.93 2.23
CA ALA A 314 0.61 4.08 3.01
C ALA A 314 -0.13 4.29 4.35
N ASN A 315 -1.42 3.92 4.41
CA ASN A 315 -2.24 4.04 5.62
C ASN A 315 -2.17 2.79 6.52
N ALA A 316 -1.45 1.73 6.14
CA ALA A 316 -1.46 0.46 6.90
C ALA A 316 -0.95 0.62 8.34
N PHE A 317 -0.11 1.63 8.59
CA PHE A 317 0.47 1.96 9.89
C PHE A 317 0.26 3.45 10.22
N ALA A 318 -0.77 4.10 9.65
CA ALA A 318 -1.08 5.50 9.91
C ALA A 318 -2.32 5.62 10.82
N HIS A 319 -2.22 6.45 11.84
CA HIS A 319 -3.30 6.70 12.77
C HIS A 319 -3.65 8.21 12.79
N GLU A 320 -4.86 8.57 12.41
CA GLU A 320 -5.37 9.95 12.47
C GLU A 320 -6.33 10.17 13.64
N SER A 321 -7.10 9.16 14.03
CA SER A 321 -8.06 9.25 15.14
C SER A 321 -7.35 9.47 16.48
N GLY A 322 -7.77 10.49 17.25
CA GLY A 322 -7.17 10.82 18.54
C GLY A 322 -7.23 9.67 19.57
N ILE A 323 -8.29 8.83 19.53
CA ILE A 323 -8.41 7.66 20.41
C ILE A 323 -7.34 6.63 20.04
N HIS A 324 -7.15 6.36 18.74
CA HIS A 324 -6.12 5.42 18.27
C HIS A 324 -4.72 5.95 18.57
N GLN A 325 -4.46 7.23 18.29
CA GLN A 325 -3.17 7.86 18.59
C GLN A 325 -2.82 7.77 20.07
N HIS A 326 -3.78 8.04 20.97
CA HIS A 326 -3.56 7.89 22.41
C HIS A 326 -3.25 6.44 22.81
N GLY A 327 -3.95 5.46 22.23
CA GLY A 327 -3.68 4.04 22.46
C GLY A 327 -2.29 3.62 22.00
N VAL A 328 -1.91 3.96 20.78
CA VAL A 328 -0.60 3.63 20.20
C VAL A 328 0.55 4.28 20.97
N LEU A 329 0.42 5.56 21.35
CA LEU A 329 1.42 6.26 22.17
C LEU A 329 1.59 5.63 23.55
N SER A 330 0.50 5.07 24.12
CA SER A 330 0.57 4.37 25.41
C SER A 330 1.18 2.97 25.26
N LYS A 331 0.76 2.23 24.22
CA LYS A 331 1.29 0.91 23.85
C LYS A 331 0.85 0.56 22.42
N ALA A 332 1.79 0.38 21.51
CA ALA A 332 1.51 0.10 20.09
C ALA A 332 0.56 -1.09 19.88
N GLU A 333 0.73 -2.17 20.66
CA GLU A 333 -0.11 -3.38 20.60
C GLU A 333 -1.62 -3.14 20.87
N THR A 334 -2.03 -1.94 21.31
CA THR A 334 -3.46 -1.61 21.50
C THR A 334 -4.21 -1.54 20.17
N TYR A 335 -3.52 -1.19 19.07
CA TYR A 335 -4.09 -1.05 17.74
C TYR A 335 -3.23 -1.66 16.64
N GLU A 336 -2.03 -2.17 16.93
CA GLU A 336 -1.11 -2.76 15.97
C GLU A 336 -0.89 -4.23 16.25
N ILE A 337 -1.13 -5.09 15.27
CA ILE A 337 -0.88 -6.54 15.32
C ILE A 337 0.49 -6.93 14.73
N MET A 338 1.18 -5.97 14.13
CA MET A 338 2.52 -6.06 13.54
C MET A 338 3.15 -4.67 13.55
N THR A 339 4.48 -4.59 13.47
CA THR A 339 5.17 -3.30 13.42
C THR A 339 5.54 -2.92 11.97
N PRO A 340 5.69 -1.64 11.63
CA PRO A 340 6.14 -1.19 10.31
C PRO A 340 7.46 -1.85 9.89
N GLU A 341 8.43 -1.93 10.79
CA GLU A 341 9.75 -2.53 10.55
C GLU A 341 9.65 -4.01 10.18
N SER A 342 8.66 -4.72 10.75
CA SER A 342 8.44 -6.14 10.49
C SER A 342 8.08 -6.45 9.04
N VAL A 343 7.66 -5.43 8.26
CA VAL A 343 7.33 -5.51 6.84
C VAL A 343 8.23 -4.63 5.97
N GLY A 344 9.27 -4.03 6.55
CA GLY A 344 10.24 -3.19 5.84
C GLY A 344 9.77 -1.75 5.60
N MET A 345 8.77 -1.29 6.33
CA MET A 345 8.33 0.12 6.34
C MET A 345 9.07 0.90 7.44
N LYS A 346 9.13 2.21 7.28
CA LYS A 346 9.60 3.11 8.33
C LYS A 346 8.51 3.27 9.39
N GLN A 347 8.88 3.89 10.52
CA GLN A 347 8.03 4.06 11.70
C GLN A 347 6.56 4.45 11.40
N THR A 348 5.67 4.08 12.32
CA THR A 348 4.26 4.51 12.33
C THR A 348 4.16 6.02 12.19
N GLU A 349 3.42 6.50 11.20
CA GLU A 349 3.16 7.92 11.03
C GLU A 349 1.90 8.34 11.80
N LEU A 350 2.06 9.20 12.79
CA LEU A 350 0.94 9.93 13.39
C LEU A 350 0.54 11.05 12.43
N VAL A 351 -0.42 10.76 11.57
CA VAL A 351 -0.96 11.76 10.64
C VAL A 351 -1.83 12.72 11.44
N LEU A 352 -1.42 14.00 11.48
CA LEU A 352 -2.21 15.04 12.13
C LEU A 352 -3.26 15.59 11.15
N GLY A 353 -4.52 15.48 11.53
CA GLY A 353 -5.66 15.89 10.74
C GLY A 353 -6.87 16.30 11.60
N LYS A 354 -8.02 16.43 10.96
CA LYS A 354 -9.26 16.89 11.59
C LYS A 354 -9.64 16.10 12.86
N HIS A 355 -9.32 14.80 12.90
CA HIS A 355 -9.69 13.89 13.98
C HIS A 355 -8.63 13.74 15.08
N SER A 356 -7.45 14.32 14.90
CA SER A 356 -6.36 14.25 15.88
C SER A 356 -6.68 14.97 17.17
N GLY A 357 -6.24 14.39 18.30
CA GLY A 357 -6.39 14.95 19.64
C GLY A 357 -5.24 15.89 20.00
N GLN A 358 -5.42 16.64 21.12
CA GLN A 358 -4.42 17.58 21.62
C GLN A 358 -3.10 16.90 21.99
N HIS A 359 -3.13 15.70 22.58
CA HIS A 359 -1.92 14.94 22.95
C HIS A 359 -1.05 14.57 21.75
N ALA A 360 -1.66 14.21 20.62
CA ALA A 360 -0.90 13.90 19.41
C ALA A 360 -0.21 15.15 18.84
N LEU A 361 -0.89 16.29 18.84
CA LEU A 361 -0.30 17.57 18.48
C LEU A 361 0.86 17.95 19.41
N GLU A 362 0.67 17.84 20.72
CA GLU A 362 1.70 18.14 21.73
C GLU A 362 2.93 17.25 21.56
N SER A 363 2.73 15.93 21.39
CA SER A 363 3.83 14.99 21.12
C SER A 363 4.59 15.39 19.87
N ARG A 364 3.91 15.71 18.76
CA ARG A 364 4.56 16.10 17.51
C ARG A 364 5.30 17.43 17.62
N LEU A 365 4.74 18.40 18.34
CA LEU A 365 5.41 19.68 18.62
C LEU A 365 6.71 19.48 19.41
N LYS A 366 6.70 18.57 20.41
CA LYS A 366 7.91 18.21 21.16
C LYS A 366 8.97 17.57 20.26
N ASP A 367 8.57 16.65 19.38
CA ASP A 367 9.47 16.04 18.39
C ASP A 367 10.10 17.09 17.45
N LEU A 368 9.36 18.17 17.15
CA LEU A 368 9.81 19.30 16.35
C LEU A 368 10.61 20.34 17.15
N GLY A 369 10.85 20.09 18.45
CA GLY A 369 11.64 20.96 19.34
C GLY A 369 10.85 22.07 20.03
N TYR A 370 9.51 22.01 19.99
CA TYR A 370 8.64 22.99 20.67
C TYR A 370 8.10 22.40 21.97
N ASP A 371 8.69 22.77 23.11
CA ASP A 371 8.17 22.45 24.44
C ASP A 371 7.28 23.61 24.94
N LEU A 372 5.98 23.48 24.73
CA LEU A 372 4.99 24.52 25.03
C LEU A 372 4.25 24.18 26.32
N ASP A 373 3.90 25.20 27.11
CA ASP A 373 3.01 25.05 28.27
C ASP A 373 1.56 24.69 27.85
N ALA A 374 0.77 24.19 28.79
CA ALA A 374 -0.59 23.69 28.50
C ALA A 374 -1.52 24.74 27.88
N GLU A 375 -1.35 26.02 28.22
CA GLU A 375 -2.15 27.13 27.69
C GLU A 375 -1.81 27.37 26.21
N ARG A 376 -0.52 27.38 25.86
CA ARG A 376 -0.05 27.53 24.48
C ARG A 376 -0.40 26.34 23.61
N VAL A 377 -0.28 25.13 24.15
CA VAL A 377 -0.74 23.92 23.46
C VAL A 377 -2.22 24.03 23.11
N ALA A 378 -3.07 24.51 24.02
CA ALA A 378 -4.50 24.71 23.77
C ALA A 378 -4.76 25.76 22.67
N GLU A 379 -4.01 26.88 22.65
CA GLU A 379 -4.13 27.91 21.62
C GLU A 379 -3.69 27.39 20.23
N VAL A 380 -2.55 26.69 20.17
CA VAL A 380 -2.05 26.07 18.96
C VAL A 380 -3.02 25.00 18.47
N PHE A 381 -3.60 24.21 19.39
CA PHE A 381 -4.59 23.20 19.06
C PHE A 381 -5.87 23.80 18.47
N ALA A 382 -6.36 24.90 19.02
CA ALA A 382 -7.52 25.60 18.45
C ALA A 382 -7.23 26.14 17.03
N ALA A 383 -6.02 26.64 16.78
CA ALA A 383 -5.61 27.08 15.45
C ALA A 383 -5.40 25.91 14.50
N PHE A 384 -4.80 24.82 14.96
CA PHE A 384 -4.65 23.57 14.24
C PHE A 384 -6.01 23.02 13.78
N LYS A 385 -7.02 22.98 14.64
CA LYS A 385 -8.37 22.52 14.27
C LYS A 385 -8.99 23.37 13.15
N ARG A 386 -8.86 24.69 13.23
CA ARG A 386 -9.33 25.59 12.14
C ARG A 386 -8.60 25.36 10.82
N LEU A 387 -7.29 25.06 10.88
CA LEU A 387 -6.51 24.72 9.69
C LEU A 387 -6.93 23.37 9.13
N ALA A 388 -7.10 22.36 9.98
CA ALA A 388 -7.51 21.01 9.59
C ALA A 388 -8.93 20.94 9.00
N ASP A 389 -9.82 21.89 9.33
CA ASP A 389 -11.12 22.01 8.68
C ASP A 389 -11.02 22.51 7.22
N ARG A 390 -9.94 23.21 6.87
CA ARG A 390 -9.71 23.81 5.55
C ARG A 390 -8.70 23.02 4.70
N LYS A 391 -7.77 22.33 5.33
CA LYS A 391 -6.66 21.63 4.67
C LYS A 391 -6.70 20.14 5.01
N LYS A 392 -6.72 19.27 3.99
CA LYS A 392 -6.81 17.80 4.17
C LYS A 392 -5.57 17.16 4.79
N GLN A 393 -4.39 17.69 4.51
CA GLN A 393 -3.12 17.17 5.05
C GLN A 393 -2.38 18.28 5.77
N ILE A 394 -2.12 18.08 7.06
CA ILE A 394 -1.32 18.98 7.88
C ILE A 394 0.11 18.45 7.91
N THR A 395 1.06 19.30 7.56
CA THR A 395 2.49 18.95 7.54
C THR A 395 3.21 19.50 8.78
N ASP A 396 4.41 18.99 9.05
CA ASP A 396 5.27 19.52 10.13
C ASP A 396 5.55 21.02 9.97
N ARG A 397 5.69 21.49 8.74
CA ARG A 397 5.89 22.93 8.44
C ARG A 397 4.67 23.77 8.86
N ASP A 398 3.46 23.21 8.68
CA ASP A 398 2.23 23.86 9.15
C ASP A 398 2.22 23.99 10.67
N LEU A 399 2.65 22.93 11.36
CA LEU A 399 2.71 22.93 12.84
C LEU A 399 3.74 23.91 13.37
N VAL A 400 4.91 23.95 12.75
CA VAL A 400 5.97 24.92 13.08
C VAL A 400 5.43 26.34 12.90
N ALA A 401 4.78 26.62 11.77
CA ALA A 401 4.21 27.94 11.50
C ALA A 401 3.12 28.33 12.53
N LEU A 402 2.28 27.38 12.92
CA LEU A 402 1.27 27.60 13.97
C LEU A 402 1.91 27.84 15.33
N ALA A 403 2.92 27.07 15.71
CA ALA A 403 3.64 27.24 16.97
C ALA A 403 4.35 28.60 17.05
N GLU A 404 5.12 28.95 16.00
CA GLU A 404 5.85 30.22 15.95
C GLU A 404 4.91 31.43 15.94
N SER A 405 3.81 31.39 15.19
CA SER A 405 2.83 32.48 15.15
C SER A 405 2.21 32.76 16.53
N ARG A 406 2.10 31.74 17.38
CA ARG A 406 1.51 31.85 18.73
C ARG A 406 2.56 32.17 19.80
N VAL A 407 3.79 31.71 19.63
CA VAL A 407 4.92 32.13 20.48
C VAL A 407 5.17 33.62 20.31
N ALA A 408 5.09 34.12 19.07
CA ALA A 408 5.24 35.56 18.78
C ALA A 408 4.10 36.44 19.35
N SER A 409 2.88 35.87 19.52
CA SER A 409 1.68 36.65 19.88
C SER A 409 1.62 37.10 21.35
N ARG A 410 2.34 36.47 22.27
CA ARG A 410 2.32 36.86 23.72
C ARG A 410 3.24 38.04 24.08
N GLY A 411 4.02 38.51 23.13
CA GLY A 411 4.85 39.72 23.32
C GLY A 411 4.26 40.97 22.68
N THR A 412 3.05 40.92 22.11
CA THR A 412 2.49 42.03 21.33
C THR A 412 1.92 43.12 22.26
N PRO A 413 2.55 44.25 22.39
CA PRO A 413 1.99 45.39 23.16
C PRO A 413 0.66 45.82 22.58
N ALA A 414 -0.25 46.33 23.38
CA ALA A 414 -1.53 46.90 22.95
C ALA A 414 -1.38 47.96 21.85
N ARG A 415 -0.15 48.43 21.62
CA ARG A 415 0.23 49.49 20.66
C ARG A 415 0.54 49.00 19.23
N GLU A 416 0.41 47.71 18.92
CA GLU A 416 0.68 47.20 17.57
C GLU A 416 -0.56 47.22 16.65
N TRP A 417 -0.33 47.51 15.35
CA TRP A 417 -1.34 47.41 14.31
C TRP A 417 -1.66 45.95 14.02
N ARG A 418 -2.95 45.61 14.00
CA ARG A 418 -3.47 44.28 13.67
C ARG A 418 -4.45 44.38 12.52
N LEU A 419 -4.49 43.34 11.69
CA LEU A 419 -5.48 43.20 10.63
C LEU A 419 -6.83 42.78 11.23
N GLU A 420 -7.89 43.53 10.93
CA GLU A 420 -9.27 43.17 11.26
C GLU A 420 -9.98 42.57 10.03
N SER A 421 -9.88 43.24 8.89
CA SER A 421 -10.46 42.79 7.64
C SER A 421 -9.80 43.45 6.44
N PHE A 422 -9.94 42.81 5.28
CA PHE A 422 -9.56 43.40 4.00
C PHE A 422 -10.50 42.96 2.89
N VAL A 423 -10.63 43.78 1.85
CA VAL A 423 -11.30 43.48 0.58
C VAL A 423 -10.39 43.93 -0.55
N VAL A 424 -10.15 43.06 -1.52
CA VAL A 424 -9.34 43.37 -2.69
C VAL A 424 -10.13 43.06 -3.96
N ASN A 425 -10.20 44.02 -4.87
CA ASN A 425 -10.74 43.82 -6.21
C ASN A 425 -9.62 43.97 -7.22
N SER A 426 -9.44 42.96 -8.07
CA SER A 426 -8.36 42.93 -9.06
C SER A 426 -8.81 42.22 -10.33
N GLY A 427 -8.32 42.66 -11.46
CA GLY A 427 -8.61 42.05 -12.77
C GLY A 427 -7.64 42.57 -13.83
N ASN A 428 -7.62 41.90 -14.98
CA ASN A 428 -6.68 42.19 -16.07
C ASN A 428 -6.97 43.52 -16.83
N HIS A 429 -8.15 44.06 -16.69
CA HIS A 429 -8.58 45.27 -17.37
C HIS A 429 -8.99 46.42 -16.42
N MET A 430 -8.64 46.33 -15.15
CA MET A 430 -8.92 47.32 -14.13
C MET A 430 -7.76 47.51 -13.17
N SER A 431 -7.60 48.71 -12.64
CA SER A 431 -6.65 48.95 -11.56
C SER A 431 -7.08 48.20 -10.31
N ALA A 432 -6.13 47.53 -9.65
CA ALA A 432 -6.44 46.86 -8.40
C ALA A 432 -6.81 47.87 -7.31
N THR A 433 -7.83 47.58 -6.53
CA THR A 433 -8.23 48.36 -5.35
C THR A 433 -8.21 47.49 -4.12
N ALA A 434 -7.74 48.01 -3.02
CA ALA A 434 -7.75 47.33 -1.71
C ALA A 434 -8.32 48.27 -0.65
N GLN A 435 -9.25 47.74 0.15
CA GLN A 435 -9.73 48.32 1.39
C GLN A 435 -9.19 47.50 2.54
N VAL A 436 -8.51 48.14 3.50
CA VAL A 436 -7.94 47.45 4.65
C VAL A 436 -8.46 48.11 5.92
N THR A 437 -8.79 47.29 6.90
CA THR A 437 -9.19 47.71 8.24
C THR A 437 -8.17 47.20 9.25
N LEU A 438 -7.54 48.12 9.97
CA LEU A 438 -6.57 47.81 11.01
C LEU A 438 -7.06 48.27 12.37
N ALA A 439 -6.70 47.52 13.43
CA ALA A 439 -6.96 47.86 14.81
C ALA A 439 -5.65 48.17 15.55
N ARG A 440 -5.66 49.19 16.42
CA ARG A 440 -4.58 49.55 17.34
C ARG A 440 -5.16 50.31 18.55
N ASP A 441 -4.72 49.96 19.75
CA ASP A 441 -5.16 50.64 21.01
C ASP A 441 -6.68 50.69 21.16
N GLY A 442 -7.38 49.62 20.76
CA GLY A 442 -8.85 49.53 20.82
C GLY A 442 -9.59 50.38 19.79
N ARG A 443 -8.91 51.02 18.86
CA ARG A 443 -9.47 51.82 17.77
C ARG A 443 -9.30 51.10 16.44
N THR A 444 -10.34 51.11 15.64
CA THR A 444 -10.32 50.54 14.28
C THR A 444 -10.22 51.69 13.27
N VAL A 445 -9.33 51.57 12.31
CA VAL A 445 -9.12 52.54 11.21
C VAL A 445 -9.21 51.79 9.89
N GLN A 446 -9.93 52.38 8.95
CA GLN A 446 -10.14 51.80 7.62
C GLN A 446 -9.75 52.82 6.56
N ASP A 447 -9.04 52.38 5.53
CA ASP A 447 -8.76 53.19 4.33
C ASP A 447 -8.68 52.28 3.10
N ALA A 448 -8.76 52.93 1.93
CA ALA A 448 -8.69 52.24 0.64
C ALA A 448 -7.65 52.91 -0.27
N ALA A 449 -7.03 52.11 -1.14
CA ALA A 449 -6.08 52.60 -2.11
C ALA A 449 -6.16 51.85 -3.45
N ILE A 450 -5.65 52.48 -4.48
CA ILE A 450 -5.50 51.93 -5.83
C ILE A 450 -4.00 51.61 -6.01
N GLY A 451 -3.74 50.45 -6.64
CA GLY A 451 -2.37 50.00 -6.93
C GLY A 451 -2.27 49.35 -8.31
N SER A 452 -1.01 49.13 -8.76
CA SER A 452 -0.74 48.39 -10.00
C SER A 452 -1.00 46.87 -9.87
N GLY A 453 -1.27 46.38 -8.67
CA GLY A 453 -1.65 45.01 -8.35
C GLY A 453 -2.28 44.93 -6.98
N PRO A 454 -2.92 43.76 -6.65
CA PRO A 454 -3.70 43.58 -5.42
C PRO A 454 -2.89 43.81 -4.15
N ILE A 455 -1.68 43.30 -4.07
CA ILE A 455 -0.79 43.40 -2.92
C ILE A 455 -0.31 44.87 -2.76
N TYR A 456 0.06 45.49 -3.86
CA TYR A 456 0.50 46.89 -3.83
C TYR A 456 -0.63 47.86 -3.42
N ALA A 457 -1.87 47.58 -3.86
CA ALA A 457 -3.03 48.35 -3.41
C ALA A 457 -3.25 48.19 -1.89
N ALA A 458 -3.12 46.97 -1.35
CA ALA A 458 -3.24 46.72 0.09
C ALA A 458 -2.11 47.43 0.89
N PHE A 459 -0.88 47.38 0.42
CA PHE A 459 0.25 48.05 1.05
C PHE A 459 0.05 49.58 1.09
N ARG A 460 -0.43 50.17 0.00
CA ARG A 460 -0.76 51.60 -0.04
C ARG A 460 -1.90 51.97 0.89
N ALA A 461 -2.92 51.12 1.06
CA ALA A 461 -3.98 51.36 2.03
C ALA A 461 -3.42 51.34 3.46
N ILE A 462 -2.50 50.44 3.78
CA ILE A 462 -1.81 50.37 5.07
C ILE A 462 -0.96 51.63 5.30
N GLU A 463 -0.16 52.10 4.32
CA GLU A 463 0.59 53.34 4.42
C GLU A 463 -0.27 54.54 4.80
N LYS A 464 -1.48 54.65 4.22
CA LYS A 464 -2.43 55.73 4.56
C LYS A 464 -2.92 55.60 6.00
N ILE A 465 -3.26 54.38 6.45
CA ILE A 465 -3.74 54.12 7.81
C ILE A 465 -2.68 54.47 8.85
N ILE A 466 -1.44 54.00 8.64
CA ILE A 466 -0.35 54.22 9.58
C ILE A 466 0.25 55.62 9.49
N ARG A 467 -0.07 56.38 8.41
CA ARG A 467 0.46 57.70 8.11
C ARG A 467 1.99 57.77 8.10
N HIS A 468 2.63 56.68 7.66
CA HIS A 468 4.09 56.60 7.55
C HIS A 468 4.45 55.96 6.21
N ARG A 469 5.43 56.56 5.50
CA ARG A 469 5.93 56.04 4.22
C ARG A 469 7.11 55.13 4.45
N PHE A 470 7.19 54.07 3.70
CA PHE A 470 8.33 53.16 3.65
C PHE A 470 8.66 52.77 2.21
N VAL A 471 9.87 52.29 1.99
CA VAL A 471 10.29 51.71 0.71
C VAL A 471 10.26 50.20 0.85
N LEU A 472 9.57 49.51 -0.07
CA LEU A 472 9.62 48.06 -0.16
C LEU A 472 10.94 47.66 -0.83
N GLU A 473 11.85 47.04 -0.08
CA GLU A 473 13.16 46.63 -0.58
C GLU A 473 13.16 45.19 -1.14
N ASP A 474 12.42 44.28 -0.48
CA ASP A 474 12.35 42.88 -0.89
C ASP A 474 10.96 42.31 -0.58
N TYR A 475 10.50 41.48 -1.48
CA TYR A 475 9.21 40.78 -1.36
C TYR A 475 9.34 39.40 -1.95
N ARG A 476 9.14 38.38 -1.13
CA ARG A 476 9.24 36.97 -1.54
C ARG A 476 8.03 36.19 -1.09
N ILE A 477 7.56 35.30 -1.95
CA ILE A 477 6.53 34.32 -1.64
C ILE A 477 7.16 32.96 -1.84
N GLU A 478 7.13 32.14 -0.81
CA GLU A 478 7.55 30.74 -0.87
C GLU A 478 6.37 29.84 -0.52
N ALA A 479 6.16 28.78 -1.30
CA ALA A 479 5.19 27.76 -0.94
C ALA A 479 5.78 26.92 0.20
N VAL A 480 5.20 27.01 1.37
CA VAL A 480 5.64 26.24 2.54
C VAL A 480 5.20 24.80 2.44
N THR A 481 4.12 24.52 1.69
CA THR A 481 3.55 23.18 1.55
C THR A 481 3.16 22.88 0.12
N GLU A 482 3.12 21.60 -0.26
CA GLU A 482 2.70 21.12 -1.58
C GLU A 482 1.17 20.96 -1.64
N HIS A 483 0.55 21.06 -2.85
CA HIS A 483 -0.86 20.92 -3.19
C HIS A 483 -1.70 22.21 -3.25
N ARG A 484 -2.97 22.08 -3.67
CA ARG A 484 -3.87 23.19 -4.02
C ARG A 484 -4.19 24.16 -2.88
N ASP A 485 -4.08 23.71 -1.63
CA ASP A 485 -4.35 24.53 -0.43
C ASP A 485 -3.05 24.82 0.34
N ALA A 486 -1.94 24.98 -0.38
CA ALA A 486 -0.64 25.24 0.21
C ALA A 486 -0.62 26.54 1.02
N LEU A 487 -0.01 26.51 2.20
CA LEU A 487 0.32 27.73 2.94
C LEU A 487 1.41 28.48 2.18
N GLY A 488 1.12 29.73 1.83
CA GLY A 488 2.09 30.67 1.32
C GLY A 488 2.80 31.36 2.48
N GLU A 489 4.12 31.28 2.51
CA GLU A 489 4.93 32.12 3.35
C GLU A 489 5.33 33.37 2.57
N VAL A 490 5.06 34.52 3.14
CA VAL A 490 5.46 35.80 2.57
C VAL A 490 6.50 36.46 3.47
N MET A 491 7.62 36.84 2.88
CA MET A 491 8.64 37.66 3.53
C MET A 491 8.65 39.06 2.90
N VAL A 492 8.58 40.06 3.74
CA VAL A 492 8.63 41.47 3.35
C VAL A 492 9.81 42.13 4.03
N LYS A 493 10.57 42.92 3.27
CA LYS A 493 11.58 43.85 3.80
C LYS A 493 11.24 45.26 3.39
N ILE A 494 11.05 46.14 4.39
CA ILE A 494 10.80 47.57 4.19
C ILE A 494 11.91 48.39 4.80
N SER A 495 12.08 49.63 4.34
CA SER A 495 13.01 50.57 4.95
C SER A 495 12.40 51.98 5.01
N ASP A 496 12.88 52.74 5.99
CA ASP A 496 12.68 54.20 6.13
C ASP A 496 14.00 54.90 6.38
N ALA A 497 13.96 56.19 6.74
CA ALA A 497 15.15 56.96 7.05
C ALA A 497 15.95 56.44 8.26
N LYS A 498 15.37 55.60 9.10
CA LYS A 498 15.98 55.06 10.33
C LYS A 498 16.60 53.68 10.15
N GLY A 499 16.16 52.88 9.17
CA GLY A 499 16.71 51.55 8.95
C GLY A 499 15.82 50.62 8.10
N SER A 500 16.22 49.35 8.06
CA SER A 500 15.46 48.27 7.35
C SER A 500 14.82 47.31 8.33
N TYR A 501 13.58 46.87 8.03
CA TYR A 501 12.75 46.04 8.89
C TYR A 501 12.20 44.87 8.07
N ARG A 502 12.24 43.69 8.66
CA ARG A 502 11.71 42.45 8.02
C ARG A 502 10.47 41.99 8.74
N GLY A 503 9.50 41.49 7.96
CA GLY A 503 8.33 40.83 8.48
C GLY A 503 8.04 39.55 7.71
N ARG A 504 7.39 38.64 8.38
CA ARG A 504 6.95 37.31 7.86
C ARG A 504 5.47 37.12 8.13
N GLY A 505 4.74 36.64 7.15
CA GLY A 505 3.33 36.29 7.27
C GLY A 505 3.05 34.96 6.60
N VAL A 506 2.16 34.17 7.17
CA VAL A 506 1.78 32.85 6.65
C VAL A 506 0.27 32.77 6.56
N SER A 507 -0.25 32.45 5.37
CA SER A 507 -1.68 32.25 5.12
C SER A 507 -1.89 31.34 3.91
N THR A 508 -3.06 30.72 3.81
CA THR A 508 -3.54 30.07 2.57
C THR A 508 -3.92 31.10 1.50
N ASP A 509 -4.22 32.34 1.91
CA ASP A 509 -4.42 33.49 1.02
C ASP A 509 -3.12 34.33 0.97
N VAL A 510 -2.49 34.39 -0.22
CA VAL A 510 -1.25 35.13 -0.44
C VAL A 510 -1.39 36.62 -0.13
N ILE A 511 -2.58 37.19 -0.36
CA ILE A 511 -2.84 38.62 -0.07
C ILE A 511 -2.87 38.83 1.45
N GLU A 512 -3.57 37.97 2.19
CA GLU A 512 -3.57 38.00 3.65
C GLU A 512 -2.16 37.80 4.20
N GLY A 513 -1.43 36.78 3.72
CA GLY A 513 -0.04 36.53 4.12
C GLY A 513 0.86 37.74 3.88
N SER A 514 0.66 38.46 2.77
CA SER A 514 1.41 39.69 2.43
C SER A 514 1.09 40.85 3.37
N ILE A 515 -0.19 41.05 3.70
CA ILE A 515 -0.63 42.06 4.66
C ILE A 515 -0.05 41.77 6.05
N LEU A 516 -0.11 40.52 6.51
CA LEU A 516 0.42 40.09 7.80
C LEU A 516 1.96 40.32 7.87
N ALA A 517 2.67 39.91 6.81
CA ALA A 517 4.12 40.14 6.72
C ALA A 517 4.48 41.64 6.80
N LEU A 518 3.73 42.46 6.07
CA LEU A 518 3.94 43.91 6.12
C LEU A 518 3.67 44.48 7.51
N LEU A 519 2.59 44.09 8.17
CA LEU A 519 2.24 44.58 9.50
C LEU A 519 3.31 44.23 10.54
N VAL A 520 3.90 43.05 10.47
CA VAL A 520 5.05 42.70 11.34
C VAL A 520 6.24 43.62 11.11
N ALA A 521 6.57 43.90 9.85
CA ALA A 521 7.67 44.84 9.52
C ALA A 521 7.37 46.26 9.96
N VAL A 522 6.12 46.72 9.74
CA VAL A 522 5.63 48.06 10.14
C VAL A 522 5.66 48.22 11.66
N ASN A 523 5.16 47.25 12.41
CA ASN A 523 5.18 47.34 13.88
C ASN A 523 6.61 47.46 14.40
N ARG A 524 7.55 46.67 13.86
CA ARG A 524 9.00 46.80 14.18
C ARG A 524 9.60 48.17 13.81
N MET A 525 9.12 48.77 12.72
CA MET A 525 9.51 50.11 12.29
C MET A 525 9.00 51.17 13.25
N LEU A 526 7.80 51.03 13.77
CA LEU A 526 7.12 52.00 14.64
C LEU A 526 7.50 51.88 16.12
N GLU A 527 8.08 50.75 16.55
CA GLU A 527 8.59 50.52 17.92
C GLU A 527 9.91 51.30 18.21
N ARG A 528 10.60 51.79 17.20
CA ARG A 528 11.83 52.59 17.28
C ARG A 528 11.56 54.06 16.94
#